data_913f47992ac6687123c5ae8a2d4704d0
#
_entry.id   913f47992ac6687123c5ae8a2d4704d0
#
_cell.length_a   1.000
_cell.length_b   1.000
_cell.length_c   1.000
_cell.angle_alpha   90.00
_cell.angle_beta   90.00
_cell.angle_gamma   90.00
#
_symmetry.space_group_name_H-M   'P 1'
#
loop_
_entity.id
_entity.type
_entity.pdbx_description
1 polymer ?
#
loop_
_entity_poly.entity_id
_entity_poly.type
_entity_poly.pdbx_seq_one_letter_code
_entity_poly.pdbx_strand_id
1 'polypeptide(L)'
;VFSRNRHVTYARYMDDFLILSPTRWHLRRAVRMLNRHFAQAGFEQHPDKTFIGRVEKGFDWMGFWFTEKGCDGVAPRALQNFKDRLRRLYERVRQWPEDLRLRRMAGYVRAWRRWSSLAQMASLETCFTDVARDIVDLRHVLVRLIGVGGFVLR
;
A
#
# COMPACT_ATOMS: atom_id res chain seq x y z
N VAL A 1 -11.63 -16.03 -5.62
CA VAL A 1 -10.62 -17.03 -5.99
C VAL A 1 -9.64 -17.26 -4.84
N PHE A 2 -9.14 -16.21 -4.16
CA PHE A 2 -8.16 -16.34 -3.07
C PHE A 2 -8.78 -16.64 -1.70
N SER A 3 -10.03 -16.31 -1.45
CA SER A 3 -10.73 -16.48 -0.17
C SER A 3 -10.86 -17.94 0.32
N ARG A 4 -10.63 -18.92 -0.55
CA ARG A 4 -10.66 -20.35 -0.21
C ARG A 4 -9.28 -21.00 -0.11
N ASN A 5 -8.19 -20.23 -0.26
CA ASN A 5 -6.84 -20.79 -0.24
C ASN A 5 -6.21 -20.59 1.14
N ARG A 6 -6.14 -21.64 1.95
CA ARG A 6 -5.58 -21.63 3.31
C ARG A 6 -4.09 -21.22 3.40
N HIS A 7 -3.39 -21.19 2.27
CA HIS A 7 -1.96 -20.86 2.21
C HIS A 7 -1.67 -19.46 1.68
N VAL A 8 -2.71 -18.65 1.48
CA VAL A 8 -2.55 -17.30 0.93
C VAL A 8 -3.50 -16.35 1.64
N THR A 9 -2.95 -15.32 2.23
CA THR A 9 -3.74 -14.20 2.74
C THR A 9 -3.85 -13.15 1.65
N TYR A 10 -5.04 -12.69 1.43
CA TYR A 10 -5.36 -11.70 0.41
C TYR A 10 -6.09 -10.52 1.03
N ALA A 11 -5.58 -9.34 0.78
CA ALA A 11 -6.26 -8.09 1.10
C ALA A 11 -6.36 -7.21 -0.15
N ARG A 12 -7.43 -6.44 -0.24
CA ARG A 12 -7.66 -5.49 -1.33
C ARG A 12 -8.21 -4.18 -0.77
N TYR A 13 -7.66 -3.09 -1.24
CA TYR A 13 -8.24 -1.77 -1.03
C TYR A 13 -8.31 -1.06 -2.37
N MET A 14 -9.54 -0.82 -2.86
CA MET A 14 -9.79 -0.30 -4.21
C MET A 14 -9.07 -1.13 -5.28
N ASP A 15 -8.01 -0.58 -5.81
CA ASP A 15 -7.14 -1.09 -6.87
C ASP A 15 -5.79 -1.62 -6.33
N ASP A 16 -5.50 -1.45 -5.05
CA ASP A 16 -4.33 -2.03 -4.40
C ASP A 16 -4.61 -3.45 -3.91
N PHE A 17 -3.73 -4.39 -4.29
CA PHE A 17 -3.81 -5.79 -3.89
C PHE A 17 -2.60 -6.16 -3.03
N LEU A 18 -2.84 -6.87 -1.95
CA LEU A 18 -1.83 -7.44 -1.08
C LEU A 18 -2.02 -8.96 -1.03
N ILE A 19 -0.98 -9.71 -1.32
CA ILE A 19 -0.98 -11.17 -1.22
C ILE A 19 0.20 -11.59 -0.33
N LEU A 20 -0.09 -12.20 0.80
CA LEU A 20 0.90 -12.77 1.70
C LEU A 20 0.84 -14.29 1.63
N SER A 21 1.98 -14.95 1.71
CA SER A 21 2.07 -16.39 1.68
C SER A 21 3.23 -16.90 2.54
N PRO A 22 3.06 -18.02 3.27
CA PRO A 22 4.11 -18.58 4.09
C PRO A 22 5.24 -19.20 3.28
N THR A 23 5.01 -19.52 2.00
CA THR A 23 6.03 -20.12 1.16
C THR A 23 6.12 -19.48 -0.22
N ARG A 24 7.34 -19.47 -0.77
CA ARG A 24 7.63 -19.01 -2.12
C ARG A 24 6.81 -19.74 -3.21
N TRP A 25 6.50 -21.01 -2.99
CA TRP A 25 5.75 -21.82 -3.96
C TRP A 25 4.28 -21.42 -4.03
N HIS A 26 3.65 -21.25 -2.89
CA HIS A 26 2.27 -20.77 -2.81
C HIS A 26 2.14 -19.38 -3.42
N LEU A 27 3.11 -18.48 -3.15
CA LEU A 27 3.13 -17.17 -3.75
C LEU A 27 3.23 -17.23 -5.29
N ARG A 28 4.17 -17.99 -5.83
CA ARG A 28 4.31 -18.14 -7.29
C ARG A 28 3.06 -18.68 -7.94
N ARG A 29 2.37 -19.61 -7.27
CA ARG A 29 1.08 -20.14 -7.74
C ARG A 29 0.02 -19.05 -7.72
N ALA A 30 -0.07 -18.24 -6.66
CA ALA A 30 -1.02 -17.15 -6.53
C ALA A 30 -0.78 -16.07 -7.61
N VAL A 31 0.47 -15.67 -7.84
CA VAL A 31 0.85 -14.71 -8.90
C VAL A 31 0.47 -15.24 -10.28
N ARG A 32 0.78 -16.49 -10.60
CA ARG A 32 0.41 -17.09 -11.91
C ARG A 32 -1.10 -17.10 -12.11
N MET A 33 -1.86 -17.40 -11.06
CA MET A 33 -3.32 -17.40 -11.11
C MET A 33 -3.87 -15.99 -11.31
N LEU A 34 -3.33 -15.01 -10.61
CA LEU A 34 -3.71 -13.60 -10.75
C LEU A 34 -3.43 -13.09 -12.17
N ASN A 35 -2.22 -13.34 -12.70
CA ASN A 35 -1.84 -12.92 -14.05
C ASN A 35 -2.73 -13.56 -15.12
N ARG A 36 -3.15 -14.83 -14.93
CA ARG A 36 -4.10 -15.47 -15.82
C ARG A 36 -5.46 -14.76 -15.81
N HIS A 37 -5.97 -14.40 -14.63
CA HIS A 37 -7.23 -13.67 -14.53
C HIS A 37 -7.14 -12.26 -15.16
N PHE A 38 -6.02 -11.56 -14.97
CA PHE A 38 -5.82 -10.27 -15.60
C PHE A 38 -5.75 -10.38 -17.12
N ALA A 39 -5.01 -11.36 -17.65
CA ALA A 39 -4.95 -11.61 -19.09
C ALA A 39 -6.35 -11.94 -19.67
N GLN A 40 -7.14 -12.76 -18.98
CA GLN A 40 -8.52 -13.07 -19.39
C GLN A 40 -9.44 -11.84 -19.35
N ALA A 41 -9.21 -10.90 -18.43
CA ALA A 41 -9.97 -9.66 -18.32
C ALA A 41 -9.45 -8.52 -19.20
N GLY A 42 -8.39 -8.75 -19.98
CA GLY A 42 -7.78 -7.72 -20.83
C GLY A 42 -6.94 -6.68 -20.06
N PHE A 43 -6.48 -7.01 -18.86
CA PHE A 43 -5.62 -6.11 -18.08
C PHE A 43 -4.14 -6.46 -18.26
N GLU A 44 -3.30 -5.45 -18.39
CA GLU A 44 -1.85 -5.57 -18.32
C GLU A 44 -1.34 -5.08 -16.96
N GLN A 45 -0.40 -5.85 -16.41
CA GLN A 45 0.27 -5.49 -15.17
C GLN A 45 1.40 -4.49 -15.46
N HIS A 46 1.41 -3.36 -14.74
CA HIS A 46 2.50 -2.41 -14.84
C HIS A 46 3.70 -2.89 -14.00
N PRO A 47 4.87 -3.19 -14.63
CA PRO A 47 6.00 -3.80 -13.93
C PRO A 47 6.51 -2.94 -12.77
N ASP A 48 6.59 -1.62 -12.94
CA ASP A 48 7.13 -0.69 -11.93
C ASP A 48 6.22 -0.52 -10.70
N LYS A 49 4.99 -1.01 -10.77
CA LYS A 49 4.01 -0.92 -9.68
C LYS A 49 3.78 -2.25 -8.97
N THR A 50 4.50 -3.28 -9.39
CA THR A 50 4.42 -4.61 -8.79
C THR A 50 5.66 -4.86 -7.95
N PHE A 51 5.47 -5.23 -6.70
CA PHE A 51 6.55 -5.68 -5.82
C PHE A 51 6.33 -7.13 -5.44
N ILE A 52 7.36 -7.95 -5.60
CA ILE A 52 7.41 -9.34 -5.15
C ILE A 52 8.68 -9.51 -4.33
N GLY A 53 8.55 -9.77 -3.03
CA GLY A 53 9.70 -9.84 -2.15
C GLY A 53 9.41 -10.53 -0.83
N ARG A 54 10.39 -10.51 0.07
CA ARG A 54 10.23 -10.98 1.44
C ARG A 54 9.72 -9.85 2.33
N VAL A 55 8.84 -10.19 3.27
CA VAL A 55 8.30 -9.25 4.26
C VAL A 55 9.41 -8.64 5.13
N GLU A 56 10.47 -9.40 5.44
CA GLU A 56 11.65 -8.95 6.19
C GLU A 56 12.30 -7.68 5.60
N LYS A 57 12.24 -7.52 4.26
CA LYS A 57 12.79 -6.35 3.57
C LYS A 57 11.93 -5.10 3.69
N GLY A 58 10.75 -5.24 4.26
CA GLY A 58 9.75 -4.20 4.31
C GLY A 58 9.09 -3.92 2.96
N PHE A 59 7.92 -3.33 3.02
CA PHE A 59 7.16 -2.91 1.86
C PHE A 59 6.25 -1.73 2.20
N ASP A 60 5.98 -0.92 1.20
CA ASP A 60 4.99 0.16 1.30
C ASP A 60 3.62 -0.37 0.87
N TRP A 61 2.60 -0.20 1.70
CA TRP A 61 1.19 -0.45 1.35
C TRP A 61 0.31 0.67 1.89
N MET A 62 -0.50 1.24 1.02
CA MET A 62 -1.36 2.39 1.33
C MET A 62 -0.60 3.61 1.92
N GLY A 63 0.70 3.72 1.63
CA GLY A 63 1.56 4.80 2.12
C GLY A 63 2.16 4.57 3.51
N PHE A 64 1.98 3.39 4.07
CA PHE A 64 2.63 2.96 5.31
C PHE A 64 3.68 1.89 5.02
N TRP A 65 4.75 1.91 5.81
CA TRP A 65 5.83 0.94 5.71
C TRP A 65 5.57 -0.23 6.65
N PHE A 66 5.56 -1.42 6.11
CA PHE A 66 5.34 -2.65 6.85
C PHE A 66 6.56 -3.55 6.80
N THR A 67 6.83 -4.23 7.91
CA THR A 67 7.84 -5.27 8.06
C THR A 67 7.21 -6.50 8.72
N GLU A 68 8.02 -7.53 9.01
CA GLU A 68 7.57 -8.68 9.81
C GLU A 68 7.12 -8.30 11.24
N LYS A 69 7.59 -7.14 11.74
CA LYS A 69 7.26 -6.63 13.09
C LYS A 69 5.97 -5.80 13.12
N GLY A 70 5.43 -5.47 11.95
CA GLY A 70 4.24 -4.66 11.83
C GLY A 70 4.42 -3.39 11.01
N CYS A 71 3.60 -2.38 11.31
CA CYS A 71 3.68 -1.06 10.68
C CYS A 71 4.76 -0.24 11.37
N ASP A 72 5.84 0.09 10.63
CA ASP A 72 6.97 0.90 11.11
C ASP A 72 6.75 2.41 10.89
N GLY A 73 5.58 2.81 10.36
CA GLY A 73 5.26 4.22 10.16
C GLY A 73 4.90 4.57 8.74
N VAL A 74 5.07 5.84 8.39
CA VAL A 74 4.78 6.35 7.04
C VAL A 74 5.88 5.93 6.06
N ALA A 75 5.48 5.39 4.92
CA ALA A 75 6.42 4.99 3.89
C ALA A 75 7.23 6.18 3.34
N PRO A 76 8.54 6.01 3.04
CA PRO A 76 9.38 7.08 2.51
C PRO A 76 8.80 7.77 1.27
N ARG A 77 8.17 7.00 0.39
CA ARG A 77 7.49 7.50 -0.81
C ARG A 77 6.31 8.41 -0.45
N ALA A 78 5.51 8.04 0.56
CA ALA A 78 4.38 8.86 1.00
C ALA A 78 4.85 10.19 1.62
N LEU A 79 5.95 10.15 2.38
CA LEU A 79 6.58 11.35 2.92
C LEU A 79 7.14 12.26 1.81
N GLN A 80 7.79 11.70 0.81
CA GLN A 80 8.27 12.47 -0.34
C GLN A 80 7.11 13.11 -1.11
N ASN A 81 6.05 12.36 -1.38
CA ASN A 81 4.84 12.86 -2.02
C ASN A 81 4.19 14.01 -1.23
N PHE A 82 4.20 13.92 0.11
CA PHE A 82 3.71 15.00 0.98
C PHE A 82 4.54 16.28 0.78
N LYS A 83 5.88 16.19 0.82
CA LYS A 83 6.79 17.31 0.62
C LYS A 83 6.57 17.99 -0.73
N ASP A 84 6.46 17.19 -1.79
CA ASP A 84 6.28 17.70 -3.15
C ASP A 84 4.91 18.36 -3.33
N ARG A 85 3.87 17.78 -2.75
CA ARG A 85 2.51 18.38 -2.77
C ARG A 85 2.46 19.67 -1.96
N LEU A 86 3.15 19.72 -0.81
CA LEU A 86 3.22 20.93 0.02
C LEU A 86 3.94 22.06 -0.73
N ARG A 87 5.06 21.77 -1.41
CA ARG A 87 5.78 22.74 -2.25
C ARG A 87 4.88 23.26 -3.38
N ARG A 88 4.23 22.37 -4.13
CA ARG A 88 3.30 22.77 -5.20
C ARG A 88 2.13 23.58 -4.67
N LEU A 89 1.62 23.25 -3.49
CA LEU A 89 0.58 24.03 -2.85
C LEU A 89 1.07 25.44 -2.51
N TYR A 90 2.26 25.56 -1.91
CA TYR A 90 2.87 26.86 -1.59
C TYR A 90 3.03 27.72 -2.87
N GLU A 91 3.59 27.19 -3.95
CA GLU A 91 3.74 27.93 -5.20
C GLU A 91 2.39 28.42 -5.76
N ARG A 92 1.35 27.61 -5.63
CA ARG A 92 0.00 27.98 -6.08
C ARG A 92 -0.61 29.13 -5.27
N VAL A 93 -0.35 29.18 -3.97
CA VAL A 93 -0.98 30.13 -3.06
C VAL A 93 -0.04 31.27 -2.62
N ARG A 94 1.19 31.31 -3.12
CA ARG A 94 2.22 32.27 -2.66
C ARG A 94 1.81 33.73 -2.82
N GLN A 95 0.98 34.03 -3.81
CA GLN A 95 0.49 35.38 -4.08
C GLN A 95 -0.81 35.74 -3.34
N TRP A 96 -1.36 34.78 -2.56
CA TRP A 96 -2.56 35.02 -1.80
C TRP A 96 -2.23 35.90 -0.54
N PRO A 97 -3.24 36.61 0.02
CA PRO A 97 -3.09 37.21 1.34
C PRO A 97 -2.56 36.20 2.36
N GLU A 98 -1.70 36.68 3.25
CA GLU A 98 -0.92 35.81 4.15
C GLU A 98 -1.81 34.90 5.01
N ASP A 99 -2.88 35.46 5.57
CA ASP A 99 -3.83 34.74 6.41
C ASP A 99 -4.51 33.59 5.65
N LEU A 100 -4.94 33.81 4.41
CA LEU A 100 -5.56 32.78 3.55
C LEU A 100 -4.55 31.71 3.14
N ARG A 101 -3.32 32.12 2.81
CA ARG A 101 -2.23 31.22 2.50
C ARG A 101 -1.92 30.29 3.66
N LEU A 102 -1.73 30.86 4.86
CA LEU A 102 -1.45 30.09 6.08
C LEU A 102 -2.59 29.12 6.41
N ARG A 103 -3.84 29.59 6.36
CA ARG A 103 -5.02 28.72 6.59
C ARG A 103 -5.06 27.53 5.62
N ARG A 104 -4.79 27.78 4.33
CA ARG A 104 -4.81 26.74 3.30
C ARG A 104 -3.70 25.70 3.52
N MET A 105 -2.48 26.15 3.79
CA MET A 105 -1.35 25.26 4.07
C MET A 105 -1.53 24.48 5.38
N ALA A 106 -1.94 25.15 6.45
CA ALA A 106 -2.22 24.50 7.72
C ALA A 106 -3.33 23.44 7.60
N GLY A 107 -4.36 23.70 6.79
CA GLY A 107 -5.41 22.72 6.50
C GLY A 107 -4.87 21.45 5.85
N TYR A 108 -3.99 21.60 4.87
CA TYR A 108 -3.34 20.45 4.22
C TYR A 108 -2.46 19.65 5.18
N VAL A 109 -1.62 20.35 5.97
CA VAL A 109 -0.75 19.70 6.98
C VAL A 109 -1.57 18.98 8.05
N ARG A 110 -2.66 19.58 8.55
CA ARG A 110 -3.55 18.92 9.53
C ARG A 110 -4.20 17.66 8.97
N ALA A 111 -4.68 17.70 7.74
CA ALA A 111 -5.26 16.53 7.09
C ALA A 111 -4.23 15.40 6.93
N TRP A 112 -3.01 15.74 6.51
CA TRP A 112 -1.93 14.78 6.39
C TRP A 112 -1.52 14.19 7.75
N ARG A 113 -1.38 15.03 8.79
CA ARG A 113 -1.08 14.55 10.15
C ARG A 113 -2.14 13.59 10.67
N ARG A 114 -3.42 13.88 10.44
CA ARG A 114 -4.51 12.97 10.83
C ARG A 114 -4.39 11.61 10.15
N TRP A 115 -4.06 11.61 8.87
CA TRP A 115 -3.85 10.36 8.14
C TRP A 115 -2.58 9.64 8.64
N SER A 116 -1.46 10.33 8.79
CA SER A 116 -0.18 9.72 9.21
C SER A 116 -0.21 9.19 10.65
N SER A 117 -1.03 9.76 11.54
CA SER A 117 -1.18 9.25 12.91
C SER A 117 -1.81 7.85 12.96
N LEU A 118 -2.49 7.41 11.91
CA LEU A 118 -2.98 6.04 11.80
C LEU A 118 -1.84 5.01 11.81
N ALA A 119 -0.64 5.38 11.36
CA ALA A 119 0.54 4.52 11.45
C ALA A 119 0.89 4.12 12.88
N GLN A 120 0.66 5.00 13.85
CA GLN A 120 0.94 4.74 15.27
C GLN A 120 -0.14 3.86 15.92
N MET A 121 -1.34 3.84 15.33
CA MET A 121 -2.46 3.01 15.78
C MET A 121 -2.53 1.66 15.04
N ALA A 122 -1.93 1.58 13.87
CA ALA A 122 -1.89 0.38 13.05
C ALA A 122 -0.72 -0.51 13.47
N SER A 123 -0.81 -1.12 14.62
CA SER A 123 -0.17 -2.43 14.82
C SER A 123 -0.73 -3.39 13.75
N LEU A 124 0.06 -4.33 13.26
CA LEU A 124 -0.43 -5.36 12.33
C LEU A 124 -1.72 -6.04 12.84
N GLU A 125 -1.89 -6.11 14.14
CA GLU A 125 -3.08 -6.61 14.80
C GLU A 125 -4.34 -5.80 14.44
N THR A 126 -4.29 -4.48 14.36
CA THR A 126 -5.46 -3.63 14.09
C THR A 126 -5.81 -3.49 12.60
N CYS A 127 -4.82 -3.52 11.70
CA CYS A 127 -5.09 -3.51 10.25
C CYS A 127 -5.47 -4.89 9.69
N PHE A 128 -5.13 -5.97 10.40
CA PHE A 128 -5.28 -7.35 9.95
C PHE A 128 -6.04 -8.25 10.91
N THR A 129 -6.67 -7.72 11.98
CA THR A 129 -7.36 -8.53 13.00
C THR A 129 -8.43 -9.46 12.44
N ASP A 130 -9.03 -9.12 11.31
CA ASP A 130 -9.96 -10.02 10.62
C ASP A 130 -9.26 -10.99 9.63
N VAL A 131 -8.00 -10.73 9.29
CA VAL A 131 -7.24 -11.47 8.29
C VAL A 131 -6.07 -12.23 8.90
N ALA A 132 -5.54 -11.76 10.04
CA ALA A 132 -4.30 -12.27 10.65
C ALA A 132 -4.53 -13.35 11.72
N ARG A 133 -5.77 -13.64 12.08
CA ARG A 133 -6.06 -14.67 13.11
C ARG A 133 -5.54 -16.08 12.74
N ASP A 134 -5.23 -16.31 11.45
CA ASP A 134 -4.74 -17.59 10.95
C ASP A 134 -3.26 -17.61 10.52
N ILE A 135 -2.49 -16.51 10.74
CA ILE A 135 -1.10 -16.43 10.26
C ILE A 135 -0.13 -16.43 11.44
N VAL A 136 0.18 -17.60 11.95
CA VAL A 136 1.20 -17.81 13.02
C VAL A 136 2.63 -17.73 12.49
N ASP A 137 2.87 -17.65 11.18
CA ASP A 137 4.22 -17.69 10.60
C ASP A 137 4.39 -16.75 9.41
N LEU A 138 4.51 -15.43 9.70
CA LEU A 138 4.69 -14.36 8.71
C LEU A 138 6.12 -14.29 8.12
N ARG A 139 6.95 -15.29 8.27
CA ARG A 139 8.36 -15.26 7.81
C ARG A 139 8.55 -15.27 6.30
N HIS A 140 7.46 -15.20 5.52
CA HIS A 140 7.57 -15.56 4.11
C HIS A 140 7.02 -14.48 3.17
N VAL A 141 6.87 -14.54 2.04
CA VAL A 141 6.94 -13.83 0.79
C VAL A 141 5.68 -13.00 0.46
N LEU A 142 5.87 -11.75 0.09
CA LEU A 142 4.86 -10.75 -0.24
C LEU A 142 4.76 -10.49 -1.74
N VAL A 143 3.54 -10.37 -2.29
CA VAL A 143 3.27 -9.68 -3.56
C VAL A 143 2.42 -8.45 -3.28
N ARG A 144 2.90 -7.30 -3.72
CA ARG A 144 2.13 -6.08 -3.80
C ARG A 144 1.82 -5.74 -5.25
N LEU A 145 0.56 -5.51 -5.54
CA LEU A 145 0.07 -5.00 -6.81
C LEU A 145 -0.59 -3.65 -6.54
N ILE A 146 -0.07 -2.60 -7.12
CA ILE A 146 -0.58 -1.25 -6.91
C ILE A 146 -1.42 -0.83 -8.11
N GLY A 147 -2.67 -0.60 -7.85
CA GLY A 147 -3.59 0.30 -8.50
C GLY A 147 -3.99 0.09 -9.96
N VAL A 148 -5.21 0.53 -10.30
CA VAL A 148 -5.72 0.60 -11.68
C VAL A 148 -4.80 1.40 -12.61
N GLY A 149 -4.02 2.34 -12.06
CA GLY A 149 -2.88 2.93 -12.79
C GLY A 149 -1.72 1.96 -13.01
N GLY A 150 -1.79 0.71 -12.53
CA GLY A 150 -0.84 -0.38 -12.75
C GLY A 150 -1.29 -1.38 -13.82
N PHE A 151 -2.53 -1.24 -14.32
CA PHE A 151 -3.08 -2.08 -15.38
C PHE A 151 -3.54 -1.21 -16.52
N VAL A 152 -3.14 -1.54 -17.73
CA VAL A 152 -3.63 -0.93 -18.95
C VAL A 152 -4.67 -1.88 -19.52
N LEU A 153 -5.89 -1.39 -19.75
CA LEU A 153 -6.87 -2.12 -20.57
C LEU A 153 -6.35 -2.16 -22.00
N ARG A 154 -6.27 -3.35 -22.57
CA ARG A 154 -6.04 -3.54 -23.99
C ARG A 154 -7.30 -3.33 -24.79
#